data_2dd77fdf20ac1bb32b151f4893bedb8e
#
_entry.id   2dd77fdf20ac1bb32b151f4893bedb8e
#
_cell.length_a   1.000
_cell.length_b   1.000
_cell.length_c   1.000
_cell.angle_alpha   90.00
_cell.angle_beta   90.00
_cell.angle_gamma   90.00
#
_symmetry.space_group_name_H-M   'P 1'
#
loop_
_entity.id
_entity.type
_entity.pdbx_description
1 polymer ?
#
loop_
_entity_poly.entity_id
_entity_poly.type
_entity_poly.pdbx_seq_one_letter_code
_entity_poly.pdbx_strand_id
1 'polypeptide(L)'
;RETKTQANYIAEYYDYFAGLADKVEGTVIPIDKEDMQVTTTRVPIGVVAAIIPWNSQMLLTAVKLAPALAMGNTVVVKASELAPVTLLEFAKIIEKTEIPKGVVNIITGLGDPCGKALTQHNLVERIAFTGGPETARHIIKNSSHNLSQVSLELGGKSPVAVFDDADQENALNGITAGIFGASGQSCIAGSRLYIQSSIYEEFLNKLVEKAKNIKLGPPMSEETQMGPLNSLKQLELIEKNINETESQGGKIRCGGKRSNFSNKGYYFPATIIECDNHNLPSAENELFGPILSVMKFEKEEELISLMNDNKYGLSSGVYTKDLGRGMRVSKAIRAGIVFVNTYRLISPMAPFGGMKDSGYGKEAGQESIKEYTRVKTTWFNASQKPMSDPFTMG
;
A
#
# COMPACT_ATOMS: atom_id res chain seq x y z
N ARG A 1 10.14 17.20 2.25
CA ARG A 1 8.71 17.46 2.59
C ARG A 1 8.01 16.18 3.02
N GLU A 2 7.96 15.15 2.20
CA GLU A 2 7.28 13.88 2.50
C GLU A 2 7.71 13.27 3.83
N THR A 3 8.99 13.16 4.09
CA THR A 3 9.52 12.56 5.32
C THR A 3 9.16 13.34 6.57
N LYS A 4 9.09 14.67 6.51
CA LYS A 4 8.63 15.51 7.64
C LYS A 4 7.17 15.21 7.99
N THR A 5 6.31 15.09 6.97
CA THR A 5 4.89 14.75 7.17
C THR A 5 4.73 13.34 7.71
N GLN A 6 5.45 12.36 7.14
CA GLN A 6 5.39 10.97 7.59
C GLN A 6 5.85 10.79 9.04
N ALA A 7 6.85 11.54 9.50
CA ALA A 7 7.36 11.43 10.87
C ALA A 7 6.27 11.68 11.93
N ASN A 8 5.33 12.57 11.67
CA ASN A 8 4.20 12.83 12.58
C ASN A 8 3.22 11.64 12.59
N TYR A 9 2.91 11.07 11.43
CA TYR A 9 2.00 9.93 11.31
C TYR A 9 2.52 8.64 11.93
N ILE A 10 3.82 8.46 12.02
CA ILE A 10 4.43 7.24 12.59
C ILE A 10 4.04 7.08 14.06
N ALA A 11 4.11 8.13 14.85
CA ALA A 11 3.72 8.11 16.26
C ALA A 11 2.23 7.73 16.43
N GLU A 12 1.35 8.29 15.59
CA GLU A 12 -0.09 7.99 15.62
C GLU A 12 -0.41 6.51 15.40
N TYR A 13 0.38 5.78 14.59
CA TYR A 13 0.21 4.34 14.42
C TYR A 13 0.50 3.58 15.72
N TYR A 14 1.58 3.91 16.41
CA TYR A 14 1.91 3.26 17.69
C TYR A 14 0.89 3.59 18.76
N ASP A 15 0.46 4.85 18.87
CA ASP A 15 -0.55 5.29 19.85
C ASP A 15 -1.90 4.59 19.61
N TYR A 16 -2.34 4.51 18.35
CA TYR A 16 -3.58 3.84 18.00
C TYR A 16 -3.57 2.36 18.38
N PHE A 17 -2.53 1.63 18.00
CA PHE A 17 -2.45 0.19 18.30
C PHE A 17 -2.16 -0.09 19.78
N ALA A 18 -1.40 0.76 20.46
CA ALA A 18 -1.25 0.67 21.92
C ALA A 18 -2.61 0.82 22.60
N GLY A 19 -3.44 1.76 22.15
CA GLY A 19 -4.81 1.93 22.63
C GLY A 19 -5.76 0.77 22.29
N LEU A 20 -5.41 -0.12 21.39
CA LEU A 20 -6.20 -1.30 21.01
C LEU A 20 -5.75 -2.59 21.74
N ALA A 21 -4.59 -2.60 22.37
CA ALA A 21 -4.00 -3.82 22.94
C ALA A 21 -4.90 -4.50 23.99
N ASP A 22 -5.62 -3.73 24.78
CA ASP A 22 -6.57 -4.20 25.80
C ASP A 22 -8.03 -4.34 25.32
N LYS A 23 -8.27 -4.16 24.00
CA LYS A 23 -9.62 -4.18 23.40
C LYS A 23 -9.84 -5.35 22.44
N VAL A 24 -8.97 -6.34 22.53
CA VAL A 24 -9.07 -7.56 21.71
C VAL A 24 -10.00 -8.55 22.38
N GLU A 25 -11.22 -8.65 21.89
CA GLU A 25 -12.28 -9.44 22.49
C GLU A 25 -12.26 -10.90 22.01
N GLY A 26 -12.80 -11.77 22.88
CA GLY A 26 -13.24 -13.11 22.57
C GLY A 26 -14.78 -13.20 22.60
N THR A 27 -15.31 -14.36 22.29
CA THR A 27 -16.76 -14.59 22.21
C THR A 27 -17.14 -15.81 23.05
N VAL A 28 -18.26 -15.73 23.75
CA VAL A 28 -18.95 -16.89 24.27
C VAL A 28 -19.95 -17.37 23.22
N ILE A 29 -19.75 -18.58 22.70
CA ILE A 29 -20.54 -19.11 21.57
C ILE A 29 -21.76 -19.84 22.17
N PRO A 30 -23.00 -19.46 21.80
CA PRO A 30 -24.20 -20.21 22.20
C PRO A 30 -24.23 -21.54 21.45
N ILE A 31 -24.31 -22.63 22.18
CA ILE A 31 -24.45 -23.98 21.60
C ILE A 31 -25.63 -24.70 22.25
N ASP A 32 -26.08 -25.77 21.61
CA ASP A 32 -27.25 -26.60 21.98
C ASP A 32 -26.97 -27.65 23.05
N LYS A 33 -25.88 -27.52 23.81
CA LYS A 33 -25.45 -28.49 24.84
C LYS A 33 -25.43 -27.82 26.23
N GLU A 34 -26.40 -28.19 27.08
CA GLU A 34 -26.62 -27.52 28.38
C GLU A 34 -25.40 -27.53 29.30
N ASP A 35 -24.64 -28.62 29.33
CA ASP A 35 -23.47 -28.79 30.21
C ASP A 35 -22.16 -28.30 29.56
N MET A 36 -22.21 -27.67 28.38
CA MET A 36 -21.02 -27.22 27.65
C MET A 36 -20.97 -25.71 27.57
N GLN A 37 -19.80 -25.16 27.83
CA GLN A 37 -19.50 -23.76 27.51
C GLN A 37 -18.38 -23.69 26.47
N VAL A 38 -18.60 -22.89 25.44
CA VAL A 38 -17.61 -22.67 24.39
C VAL A 38 -17.21 -21.20 24.35
N THR A 39 -15.92 -20.96 24.44
CA THR A 39 -15.36 -19.61 24.32
C THR A 39 -14.31 -19.53 23.23
N THR A 40 -14.17 -18.37 22.63
CA THR A 40 -13.03 -18.06 21.78
C THR A 40 -12.16 -16.99 22.42
N THR A 41 -10.86 -17.08 22.21
CA THR A 41 -9.88 -16.05 22.54
C THR A 41 -8.99 -15.81 21.33
N ARG A 42 -8.44 -14.60 21.22
CA ARG A 42 -7.39 -14.33 20.24
C ARG A 42 -6.03 -14.48 20.91
N VAL A 43 -5.14 -15.20 20.25
CA VAL A 43 -3.76 -15.42 20.72
C VAL A 43 -2.78 -14.89 19.68
N PRO A 44 -1.58 -14.46 20.08
CA PRO A 44 -0.52 -14.07 19.16
C PRO A 44 -0.26 -15.15 18.10
N ILE A 45 0.11 -14.75 16.90
CA ILE A 45 0.55 -15.69 15.87
C ILE A 45 1.91 -16.29 16.24
N GLY A 46 2.86 -15.46 16.73
CA GLY A 46 4.21 -15.88 17.09
C GLY A 46 5.27 -14.96 16.47
N VAL A 47 6.17 -15.53 15.66
CA VAL A 47 7.22 -14.77 15.00
C VAL A 47 6.74 -14.22 13.65
N VAL A 48 6.82 -12.91 13.50
CA VAL A 48 6.43 -12.18 12.28
C VAL A 48 7.67 -11.72 11.51
N ALA A 49 7.77 -12.07 10.24
CA ALA A 49 8.73 -11.47 9.31
C ALA A 49 8.08 -10.26 8.63
N ALA A 50 8.51 -9.06 8.96
CA ALA A 50 8.08 -7.82 8.31
C ALA A 50 9.09 -7.38 7.27
N ILE A 51 8.75 -7.44 5.99
CA ILE A 51 9.65 -7.12 4.88
C ILE A 51 9.25 -5.78 4.28
N ILE A 52 10.14 -4.80 4.44
CA ILE A 52 9.88 -3.39 4.20
C ILE A 52 10.58 -2.94 2.91
N PRO A 53 9.88 -2.24 1.98
CA PRO A 53 10.47 -1.68 0.77
C PRO A 53 11.26 -0.41 1.07
N TRP A 54 11.89 0.15 0.04
CA TRP A 54 12.74 1.34 0.14
C TRP A 54 11.96 2.67 0.20
N ASN A 55 10.70 2.71 -0.23
CA ASN A 55 9.85 3.90 -0.13
C ASN A 55 9.13 3.93 1.21
N SER A 56 9.10 5.07 1.89
CA SER A 56 8.38 5.28 3.17
C SER A 56 8.72 4.27 4.28
N GLN A 57 9.99 3.89 4.45
CA GLN A 57 10.44 2.78 5.31
C GLN A 57 9.89 2.86 6.74
N MET A 58 9.98 4.03 7.38
CA MET A 58 9.53 4.23 8.75
C MET A 58 8.03 4.04 8.90
N LEU A 59 7.25 4.62 7.98
CA LEU A 59 5.79 4.49 7.99
C LEU A 59 5.38 3.03 7.77
N LEU A 60 5.92 2.36 6.75
CA LEU A 60 5.59 0.98 6.43
C LEU A 60 6.09 -0.01 7.51
N THR A 61 7.13 0.37 8.26
CA THR A 61 7.51 -0.37 9.46
C THR A 61 6.48 -0.18 10.56
N ALA A 62 6.05 1.03 10.85
CA ALA A 62 5.05 1.30 11.89
C ALA A 62 3.73 0.58 11.60
N VAL A 63 3.28 0.59 10.34
CA VAL A 63 2.04 -0.09 9.90
C VAL A 63 2.07 -1.61 10.18
N LYS A 64 3.24 -2.24 10.15
CA LYS A 64 3.41 -3.67 10.43
C LYS A 64 3.78 -3.95 11.89
N LEU A 65 4.70 -3.15 12.43
CA LEU A 65 5.26 -3.37 13.75
C LEU A 65 4.28 -3.04 14.87
N ALA A 66 3.55 -1.92 14.76
CA ALA A 66 2.63 -1.50 15.81
C ALA A 66 1.51 -2.53 16.09
N PRO A 67 0.74 -3.04 15.09
CA PRO A 67 -0.24 -4.09 15.34
C PRO A 67 0.41 -5.41 15.77
N ALA A 68 1.57 -5.77 15.24
CA ALA A 68 2.25 -7.00 15.64
C ALA A 68 2.60 -7.00 17.13
N LEU A 69 3.18 -5.90 17.64
CA LEU A 69 3.55 -5.74 19.04
C LEU A 69 2.32 -5.66 19.95
N ALA A 70 1.31 -4.86 19.57
CA ALA A 70 0.06 -4.73 20.33
C ALA A 70 -0.65 -6.08 20.51
N MET A 71 -0.51 -6.99 19.54
CA MET A 71 -1.07 -8.34 19.60
C MET A 71 -0.12 -9.39 20.21
N GLY A 72 0.99 -8.97 20.82
CA GLY A 72 1.91 -9.84 21.58
C GLY A 72 2.86 -10.68 20.73
N ASN A 73 3.12 -10.31 19.47
CA ASN A 73 4.05 -11.02 18.59
C ASN A 73 5.49 -10.51 18.74
N THR A 74 6.45 -11.31 18.32
CA THR A 74 7.84 -10.90 18.09
C THR A 74 8.07 -10.66 16.60
N VAL A 75 8.94 -9.71 16.25
CA VAL A 75 9.08 -9.26 14.86
C VAL A 75 10.53 -9.24 14.41
N VAL A 76 10.79 -9.81 13.24
CA VAL A 76 12.02 -9.61 12.49
C VAL A 76 11.71 -8.70 11.31
N VAL A 77 12.22 -7.47 11.36
CA VAL A 77 12.06 -6.47 10.29
C VAL A 77 13.23 -6.58 9.34
N LYS A 78 12.98 -6.96 8.09
CA LYS A 78 13.99 -6.88 7.04
C LYS A 78 13.88 -5.54 6.31
N ALA A 79 14.87 -4.67 6.52
CA ALA A 79 15.01 -3.42 5.78
C ALA A 79 15.35 -3.68 4.31
N SER A 80 14.93 -2.76 3.42
CA SER A 80 15.41 -2.78 2.04
C SER A 80 16.90 -2.45 1.98
N GLU A 81 17.64 -3.16 1.14
CA GLU A 81 19.05 -2.90 0.86
C GLU A 81 19.27 -1.52 0.22
N LEU A 82 18.26 -0.96 -0.42
CA LEU A 82 18.33 0.37 -1.07
C LEU A 82 18.18 1.54 -0.08
N ALA A 83 17.65 1.30 1.12
CA ALA A 83 17.41 2.35 2.10
C ALA A 83 17.38 1.80 3.56
N PRO A 84 18.45 1.17 4.06
CA PRO A 84 18.42 0.51 5.36
C PRO A 84 18.66 1.46 6.54
N VAL A 85 19.35 2.59 6.31
CA VAL A 85 19.93 3.44 7.37
C VAL A 85 18.88 3.94 8.37
N THR A 86 17.72 4.37 7.87
CA THR A 86 16.64 4.92 8.72
C THR A 86 16.12 3.87 9.71
N LEU A 87 16.02 2.61 9.31
CA LEU A 87 15.55 1.54 10.17
C LEU A 87 16.64 1.10 11.17
N LEU A 88 17.93 1.19 10.80
CA LEU A 88 19.03 0.94 11.74
C LEU A 88 19.10 2.03 12.83
N GLU A 89 18.84 3.29 12.48
CA GLU A 89 18.70 4.36 13.47
C GLU A 89 17.47 4.16 14.37
N PHE A 90 16.38 3.67 13.79
CA PHE A 90 15.18 3.33 14.56
C PHE A 90 15.42 2.19 15.55
N ALA A 91 16.25 1.21 15.22
CA ALA A 91 16.66 0.15 16.15
C ALA A 91 17.31 0.73 17.42
N LYS A 92 18.16 1.76 17.28
CA LYS A 92 18.79 2.45 18.42
C LYS A 92 17.77 3.21 19.29
N ILE A 93 16.65 3.63 18.70
CA ILE A 93 15.55 4.23 19.46
C ILE A 93 14.82 3.15 20.27
N ILE A 94 14.51 2.01 19.64
CA ILE A 94 13.87 0.86 20.29
C ILE A 94 14.70 0.36 21.49
N GLU A 95 16.01 0.30 21.37
CA GLU A 95 16.92 -0.10 22.48
C GLU A 95 16.80 0.79 23.74
N LYS A 96 16.29 2.03 23.60
CA LYS A 96 16.07 2.96 24.71
C LYS A 96 14.69 2.84 25.34
N THR A 97 13.83 1.98 24.80
CA THR A 97 12.46 1.73 25.32
C THR A 97 12.47 0.54 26.27
N GLU A 98 11.34 0.30 26.94
CA GLU A 98 11.13 -0.85 27.81
C GLU A 98 10.75 -2.14 27.05
N ILE A 99 10.76 -2.12 25.70
CA ILE A 99 10.52 -3.33 24.90
C ILE A 99 11.60 -4.37 25.21
N PRO A 100 11.22 -5.59 25.63
CA PRO A 100 12.20 -6.62 25.97
C PRO A 100 13.12 -6.94 24.79
N LYS A 101 14.40 -7.22 25.11
CA LYS A 101 15.38 -7.60 24.08
C LYS A 101 14.93 -8.83 23.30
N GLY A 102 15.08 -8.78 21.98
CA GLY A 102 14.70 -9.87 21.09
C GLY A 102 13.25 -9.83 20.60
N VAL A 103 12.39 -8.94 21.16
CA VAL A 103 11.01 -8.77 20.65
C VAL A 103 11.01 -8.11 19.27
N VAL A 104 11.86 -7.13 19.05
CA VAL A 104 12.05 -6.49 17.74
C VAL A 104 13.49 -6.64 17.29
N ASN A 105 13.69 -7.20 16.11
CA ASN A 105 14.99 -7.38 15.50
C ASN A 105 14.99 -6.76 14.11
N ILE A 106 15.92 -5.87 13.81
CA ILE A 106 16.03 -5.23 12.49
C ILE A 106 17.26 -5.79 11.79
N ILE A 107 17.04 -6.38 10.63
CA ILE A 107 18.11 -6.96 9.80
C ILE A 107 18.19 -6.28 8.44
N THR A 108 19.37 -6.32 7.86
CA THR A 108 19.65 -5.86 6.50
C THR A 108 20.16 -7.01 5.65
N GLY A 109 19.99 -6.91 4.35
CA GLY A 109 20.46 -7.92 3.41
C GLY A 109 19.69 -7.90 2.09
N LEU A 110 20.21 -8.61 1.12
CA LEU A 110 19.56 -8.77 -0.18
C LEU A 110 18.30 -9.65 -0.09
N GLY A 111 17.49 -9.63 -1.13
CA GLY A 111 16.34 -10.53 -1.24
C GLY A 111 16.76 -12.00 -1.20
N ASP A 112 17.80 -12.37 -1.93
CA ASP A 112 18.51 -13.64 -1.83
C ASP A 112 19.96 -13.35 -1.41
N PRO A 113 20.53 -13.97 -0.34
CA PRO A 113 19.94 -15.06 0.44
C PRO A 113 19.09 -14.64 1.67
N CYS A 114 19.21 -13.38 2.14
CA CYS A 114 18.64 -12.98 3.45
C CYS A 114 17.11 -13.08 3.50
N GLY A 115 16.41 -12.43 2.56
CA GLY A 115 14.93 -12.47 2.50
C GLY A 115 14.39 -13.89 2.28
N LYS A 116 15.07 -14.68 1.44
CA LYS A 116 14.71 -16.07 1.19
C LYS A 116 14.83 -16.92 2.46
N ALA A 117 15.96 -16.83 3.15
CA ALA A 117 16.18 -17.56 4.40
C ALA A 117 15.13 -17.19 5.46
N LEU A 118 14.82 -15.88 5.59
CA LEU A 118 13.81 -15.40 6.53
C LEU A 118 12.41 -15.97 6.19
N THR A 119 12.01 -15.96 4.92
CA THR A 119 10.66 -16.41 4.49
C THR A 119 10.49 -17.92 4.50
N GLN A 120 11.57 -18.69 4.57
CA GLN A 120 11.55 -20.16 4.68
C GLN A 120 11.81 -20.67 6.10
N HIS A 121 12.09 -19.77 7.07
CA HIS A 121 12.50 -20.18 8.40
C HIS A 121 11.35 -20.80 9.20
N ASN A 122 11.57 -21.98 9.79
CA ASN A 122 10.54 -22.77 10.47
C ASN A 122 9.85 -22.07 11.64
N LEU A 123 10.51 -21.09 12.29
CA LEU A 123 9.94 -20.33 13.39
C LEU A 123 9.10 -19.13 12.90
N VAL A 124 9.17 -18.76 11.62
CA VAL A 124 8.35 -17.67 11.07
C VAL A 124 6.96 -18.22 10.79
N GLU A 125 5.98 -17.68 11.49
CA GLU A 125 4.58 -18.08 11.36
C GLU A 125 3.75 -17.10 10.52
N ARG A 126 4.27 -15.88 10.35
CA ARG A 126 3.65 -14.87 9.51
C ARG A 126 4.68 -14.07 8.72
N ILE A 127 4.35 -13.76 7.47
CA ILE A 127 5.12 -12.86 6.60
C ILE A 127 4.21 -11.69 6.21
N ALA A 128 4.57 -10.49 6.64
CA ALA A 128 3.94 -9.23 6.22
C ALA A 128 4.86 -8.54 5.21
N PHE A 129 4.47 -8.54 3.94
CA PHE A 129 5.31 -8.05 2.84
C PHE A 129 4.68 -6.83 2.15
N THR A 130 5.49 -5.81 1.92
CA THR A 130 5.19 -4.72 0.99
C THR A 130 6.29 -4.63 -0.07
N GLY A 131 5.90 -4.64 -1.34
CA GLY A 131 6.86 -4.57 -2.45
C GLY A 131 6.28 -4.93 -3.81
N GLY A 132 7.13 -5.37 -4.73
CA GLY A 132 6.72 -5.73 -6.09
C GLY A 132 6.09 -7.13 -6.21
N PRO A 133 5.19 -7.35 -7.19
CA PRO A 133 4.47 -8.61 -7.36
C PRO A 133 5.38 -9.81 -7.69
N GLU A 134 6.51 -9.60 -8.35
CA GLU A 134 7.47 -10.68 -8.61
C GLU A 134 8.07 -11.23 -7.32
N THR A 135 8.51 -10.35 -6.42
CA THR A 135 9.02 -10.76 -5.10
C THR A 135 7.93 -11.44 -4.28
N ALA A 136 6.68 -10.95 -4.36
CA ALA A 136 5.54 -11.56 -3.69
C ALA A 136 5.33 -13.02 -4.12
N ARG A 137 5.44 -13.34 -5.42
CA ARG A 137 5.35 -14.72 -5.92
C ARG A 137 6.46 -15.61 -5.33
N HIS A 138 7.68 -15.10 -5.19
CA HIS A 138 8.76 -15.82 -4.51
C HIS A 138 8.46 -16.06 -3.04
N ILE A 139 7.89 -15.07 -2.34
CA ILE A 139 7.52 -15.19 -0.93
C ILE A 139 6.41 -16.24 -0.75
N ILE A 140 5.37 -16.23 -1.56
CA ILE A 140 4.31 -17.26 -1.55
C ILE A 140 4.93 -18.66 -1.74
N LYS A 141 5.82 -18.80 -2.72
CA LYS A 141 6.51 -20.08 -2.97
C LYS A 141 7.36 -20.50 -1.76
N ASN A 142 8.07 -19.57 -1.14
CA ASN A 142 8.91 -19.84 0.01
C ASN A 142 8.09 -20.23 1.25
N SER A 143 6.94 -19.56 1.49
CA SER A 143 6.07 -19.83 2.63
C SER A 143 5.44 -21.23 2.60
N SER A 144 5.49 -21.93 1.48
CA SER A 144 5.04 -23.32 1.40
C SER A 144 5.91 -24.29 2.23
N HIS A 145 7.16 -23.92 2.57
CA HIS A 145 8.04 -24.75 3.39
C HIS A 145 7.66 -24.75 4.87
N ASN A 146 7.16 -23.63 5.37
CA ASN A 146 6.84 -23.45 6.80
C ASN A 146 5.36 -23.16 7.05
N LEU A 147 4.53 -23.11 6.00
CA LEU A 147 3.09 -22.80 6.06
C LEU A 147 2.78 -21.47 6.75
N SER A 148 3.68 -20.50 6.64
CA SER A 148 3.48 -19.15 7.17
C SER A 148 2.25 -18.50 6.55
N GLN A 149 1.48 -17.77 7.35
CA GLN A 149 0.47 -16.87 6.83
C GLN A 149 1.14 -15.69 6.12
N VAL A 150 0.63 -15.30 4.96
CA VAL A 150 1.21 -14.21 4.17
C VAL A 150 0.17 -13.12 3.96
N SER A 151 0.54 -11.86 4.20
CA SER A 151 -0.17 -10.69 3.69
C SER A 151 0.72 -9.93 2.72
N LEU A 152 0.12 -9.45 1.66
CA LEU A 152 0.81 -8.82 0.54
C LEU A 152 0.22 -7.45 0.26
N GLU A 153 1.03 -6.42 0.39
CA GLU A 153 0.73 -5.06 -0.05
C GLU A 153 1.63 -4.73 -1.23
N LEU A 154 1.03 -4.78 -2.42
CA LEU A 154 1.77 -4.70 -3.67
C LEU A 154 1.50 -3.39 -4.40
N GLY A 155 2.02 -3.32 -5.62
CA GLY A 155 1.88 -2.15 -6.47
C GLY A 155 0.45 -1.85 -6.90
N GLY A 156 0.31 -0.74 -7.62
CA GLY A 156 -0.95 -0.28 -8.16
C GLY A 156 -0.78 0.48 -9.47
N LYS A 157 -1.86 0.54 -10.24
CA LYS A 157 -2.01 1.42 -11.39
C LYS A 157 -3.31 2.20 -11.22
N SER A 158 -3.35 2.98 -10.16
CA SER A 158 -4.57 3.57 -9.62
C SER A 158 -5.22 4.56 -10.56
N PRO A 159 -6.51 4.35 -10.91
CA PRO A 159 -7.26 5.27 -11.74
C PRO A 159 -7.82 6.44 -10.93
N VAL A 160 -7.83 7.62 -11.52
CA VAL A 160 -8.48 8.82 -10.99
C VAL A 160 -9.41 9.38 -12.06
N ALA A 161 -10.65 9.71 -11.71
CA ALA A 161 -11.64 10.27 -12.60
C ALA A 161 -12.01 11.70 -12.20
N VAL A 162 -12.20 12.57 -13.20
CA VAL A 162 -12.70 13.94 -13.02
C VAL A 162 -13.89 14.15 -13.91
N PHE A 163 -15.05 14.33 -13.28
CA PHE A 163 -16.30 14.69 -13.95
C PHE A 163 -16.38 16.20 -14.17
N ASP A 164 -17.22 16.61 -15.09
CA ASP A 164 -17.39 18.01 -15.51
C ASP A 164 -17.94 18.91 -14.40
N ASP A 165 -18.67 18.34 -13.45
CA ASP A 165 -19.20 19.04 -12.27
C ASP A 165 -18.20 19.15 -11.09
N ALA A 166 -17.01 18.56 -11.22
CA ALA A 166 -16.02 18.55 -10.15
C ALA A 166 -15.53 19.96 -9.77
N ASP A 167 -15.12 20.11 -8.52
CA ASP A 167 -14.28 21.24 -8.13
C ASP A 167 -12.90 21.07 -8.78
N GLN A 168 -12.66 21.85 -9.85
CA GLN A 168 -11.46 21.71 -10.67
C GLN A 168 -10.18 22.03 -9.90
N GLU A 169 -10.19 23.00 -8.99
CA GLU A 169 -9.01 23.34 -8.21
C GLU A 169 -8.65 22.22 -7.23
N ASN A 170 -9.64 21.72 -6.52
CA ASN A 170 -9.47 20.57 -5.62
C ASN A 170 -8.97 19.33 -6.39
N ALA A 171 -9.54 19.04 -7.56
CA ALA A 171 -9.12 17.93 -8.40
C ALA A 171 -7.67 18.09 -8.90
N LEU A 172 -7.28 19.29 -9.39
CA LEU A 172 -5.92 19.59 -9.81
C LEU A 172 -4.90 19.40 -8.67
N ASN A 173 -5.24 19.88 -7.46
CA ASN A 173 -4.41 19.74 -6.28
C ASN A 173 -4.25 18.27 -5.87
N GLY A 174 -5.37 17.52 -5.81
CA GLY A 174 -5.37 16.13 -5.43
C GLY A 174 -4.63 15.23 -6.43
N ILE A 175 -4.83 15.45 -7.73
CA ILE A 175 -4.11 14.71 -8.79
C ILE A 175 -2.61 15.02 -8.73
N THR A 176 -2.24 16.29 -8.63
CA THR A 176 -0.82 16.69 -8.55
C THR A 176 -0.13 16.05 -7.33
N ALA A 177 -0.76 16.11 -6.16
CA ALA A 177 -0.26 15.46 -4.96
C ALA A 177 -0.23 13.93 -5.11
N GLY A 178 -1.25 13.36 -5.75
CA GLY A 178 -1.45 11.93 -5.94
C GLY A 178 -0.38 11.25 -6.78
N ILE A 179 0.09 11.92 -7.84
CA ILE A 179 1.08 11.34 -8.74
C ILE A 179 2.49 11.91 -8.60
N PHE A 180 2.65 13.21 -8.34
CA PHE A 180 3.97 13.82 -8.31
C PHE A 180 4.58 13.90 -6.90
N GLY A 181 3.77 13.78 -5.84
CA GLY A 181 4.27 13.62 -4.50
C GLY A 181 5.18 12.40 -4.36
N ALA A 182 6.25 12.49 -3.57
CA ALA A 182 7.29 11.48 -3.43
C ALA A 182 7.91 11.02 -4.78
N SER A 183 7.94 11.91 -5.78
CA SER A 183 8.41 11.61 -7.14
C SER A 183 7.64 10.45 -7.80
N GLY A 184 6.37 10.28 -7.48
CA GLY A 184 5.51 9.21 -7.97
C GLY A 184 5.83 7.80 -7.44
N GLN A 185 6.76 7.69 -6.49
CA GLN A 185 7.22 6.42 -5.94
C GLN A 185 6.34 5.96 -4.78
N SER A 186 5.05 5.83 -5.06
CA SER A 186 4.01 5.42 -4.12
C SER A 186 3.11 4.35 -4.74
N CYS A 187 2.79 3.32 -3.99
CA CYS A 187 1.89 2.25 -4.42
C CYS A 187 0.47 2.76 -4.73
N ILE A 188 0.01 3.81 -4.04
CA ILE A 188 -1.28 4.47 -4.29
C ILE A 188 -1.18 5.65 -5.25
N ALA A 189 -0.09 5.78 -6.03
CA ALA A 189 0.03 6.87 -7.01
C ALA A 189 -1.11 6.82 -8.03
N GLY A 190 -1.86 7.94 -8.16
CA GLY A 190 -2.95 8.09 -9.14
C GLY A 190 -2.40 8.28 -10.54
N SER A 191 -1.90 7.21 -11.16
CA SER A 191 -1.07 7.24 -12.37
C SER A 191 -1.85 7.09 -13.68
N ARG A 192 -3.17 6.80 -13.62
CA ARG A 192 -4.11 6.86 -14.75
C ARG A 192 -5.17 7.90 -14.46
N LEU A 193 -5.27 8.94 -15.28
CA LEU A 193 -6.25 10.00 -15.15
C LEU A 193 -7.27 9.92 -16.26
N TYR A 194 -8.53 9.88 -15.91
CA TYR A 194 -9.66 9.93 -16.82
C TYR A 194 -10.38 11.27 -16.62
N ILE A 195 -10.49 12.06 -17.70
CA ILE A 195 -11.14 13.37 -17.68
C ILE A 195 -12.35 13.32 -18.59
N GLN A 196 -13.51 13.77 -18.10
CA GLN A 196 -14.72 13.85 -18.93
C GLN A 196 -14.52 14.77 -20.11
N SER A 197 -14.96 14.35 -21.28
CA SER A 197 -14.67 15.01 -22.58
C SER A 197 -15.04 16.49 -22.62
N SER A 198 -16.14 16.88 -21.97
CA SER A 198 -16.59 18.28 -21.94
C SER A 198 -15.59 19.27 -21.32
N ILE A 199 -14.72 18.81 -20.43
CA ILE A 199 -13.72 19.65 -19.73
C ILE A 199 -12.27 19.26 -20.07
N TYR A 200 -12.07 18.28 -20.94
CA TYR A 200 -10.77 17.62 -21.15
C TYR A 200 -9.64 18.57 -21.46
N GLU A 201 -9.76 19.37 -22.54
CA GLU A 201 -8.66 20.24 -23.00
C GLU A 201 -8.32 21.34 -21.99
N GLU A 202 -9.34 21.96 -21.41
CA GLU A 202 -9.15 23.02 -20.42
C GLU A 202 -8.45 22.48 -19.18
N PHE A 203 -8.96 21.37 -18.62
CA PHE A 203 -8.42 20.75 -17.43
C PHE A 203 -7.02 20.22 -17.63
N LEU A 204 -6.76 19.52 -18.75
CA LEU A 204 -5.45 18.99 -19.09
C LEU A 204 -4.40 20.10 -19.23
N ASN A 205 -4.73 21.21 -19.89
CA ASN A 205 -3.82 22.33 -20.03
C ASN A 205 -3.45 22.96 -18.68
N LYS A 206 -4.42 23.14 -17.76
CA LYS A 206 -4.16 23.60 -16.39
C LYS A 206 -3.25 22.65 -15.63
N LEU A 207 -3.47 21.35 -15.77
CA LEU A 207 -2.66 20.32 -15.12
C LEU A 207 -1.23 20.29 -15.66
N VAL A 208 -1.05 20.41 -16.97
CA VAL A 208 0.26 20.50 -17.64
C VAL A 208 1.05 21.72 -17.13
N GLU A 209 0.42 22.88 -17.07
CA GLU A 209 1.08 24.08 -16.53
C GLU A 209 1.48 23.91 -15.06
N LYS A 210 0.62 23.31 -14.26
CA LYS A 210 0.93 23.00 -12.86
C LYS A 210 2.11 22.02 -12.74
N ALA A 211 2.16 20.98 -13.57
CA ALA A 211 3.23 19.99 -13.60
C ALA A 211 4.59 20.57 -14.00
N LYS A 212 4.61 21.45 -15.03
CA LYS A 212 5.83 22.15 -15.49
C LYS A 212 6.47 23.03 -14.40
N ASN A 213 5.65 23.58 -13.51
CA ASN A 213 6.11 24.46 -12.45
C ASN A 213 6.63 23.73 -11.20
N ILE A 214 6.62 22.38 -11.17
CA ILE A 214 7.17 21.60 -10.06
C ILE A 214 8.69 21.71 -10.05
N LYS A 215 9.25 22.26 -8.95
CA LYS A 215 10.68 22.45 -8.77
C LYS A 215 11.39 21.16 -8.43
N LEU A 216 12.23 20.67 -9.33
CA LEU A 216 13.18 19.61 -9.04
C LEU A 216 14.35 20.15 -8.22
N GLY A 217 14.87 19.34 -7.29
CA GLY A 217 16.00 19.77 -6.49
C GLY A 217 16.56 18.70 -5.55
N PRO A 218 17.66 19.04 -4.84
CA PRO A 218 18.26 18.15 -3.86
C PRO A 218 17.27 17.87 -2.72
N PRO A 219 17.22 16.62 -2.19
CA PRO A 219 16.24 16.22 -1.17
C PRO A 219 16.31 17.05 0.13
N MET A 220 17.48 17.59 0.46
CA MET A 220 17.71 18.36 1.67
C MET A 220 17.36 19.86 1.54
N SER A 221 17.11 20.35 0.33
CA SER A 221 16.71 21.74 0.12
C SER A 221 15.21 21.93 0.42
N GLU A 222 14.87 22.96 1.17
CA GLU A 222 13.47 23.32 1.48
C GLU A 222 12.69 23.85 0.28
N GLU A 223 13.38 24.36 -0.74
CA GLU A 223 12.77 24.81 -1.98
C GLU A 223 12.38 23.68 -2.91
N THR A 224 12.94 22.48 -2.69
CA THR A 224 12.66 21.30 -3.52
C THR A 224 11.22 20.85 -3.34
N GLN A 225 10.49 20.70 -4.41
CA GLN A 225 9.14 20.15 -4.43
C GLN A 225 9.15 18.66 -4.82
N MET A 226 10.04 18.27 -5.72
CA MET A 226 10.19 16.88 -6.14
C MET A 226 11.69 16.51 -6.23
N GLY A 227 12.07 15.42 -5.57
CA GLY A 227 13.43 14.90 -5.52
C GLY A 227 13.73 13.90 -6.64
N PRO A 228 14.89 13.21 -6.57
CA PRO A 228 15.26 12.19 -7.54
C PRO A 228 14.48 10.89 -7.38
N LEU A 229 14.54 10.05 -8.40
CA LEU A 229 14.17 8.64 -8.33
C LEU A 229 15.19 7.87 -7.46
N ASN A 230 14.78 6.73 -6.94
CA ASN A 230 15.59 5.95 -6.02
C ASN A 230 16.86 5.35 -6.67
N SER A 231 16.78 4.88 -7.91
CA SER A 231 17.87 4.13 -8.54
C SER A 231 17.97 4.36 -10.04
N LEU A 232 19.15 4.03 -10.60
CA LEU A 232 19.36 4.04 -12.06
C LEU A 232 18.42 3.05 -12.76
N LYS A 233 18.24 1.85 -12.19
CA LYS A 233 17.33 0.83 -12.73
C LYS A 233 15.91 1.37 -12.89
N GLN A 234 15.44 2.15 -11.90
CA GLN A 234 14.12 2.77 -11.94
C GLN A 234 14.01 3.84 -13.03
N LEU A 235 15.05 4.64 -13.16
CA LEU A 235 15.13 5.67 -14.22
C LEU A 235 15.09 5.05 -15.62
N GLU A 236 15.90 4.02 -15.88
CA GLU A 236 15.96 3.29 -17.16
C GLU A 236 14.64 2.61 -17.50
N LEU A 237 13.96 2.03 -16.49
CA LEU A 237 12.62 1.46 -16.67
C LEU A 237 11.60 2.50 -17.13
N ILE A 238 11.63 3.68 -16.54
CA ILE A 238 10.74 4.80 -16.91
C ILE A 238 11.03 5.26 -18.32
N GLU A 239 12.29 5.51 -18.65
CA GLU A 239 12.70 5.96 -20.00
C GLU A 239 12.27 4.96 -21.07
N LYS A 240 12.50 3.66 -20.83
CA LYS A 240 12.07 2.61 -21.75
C LYS A 240 10.56 2.64 -21.98
N ASN A 241 9.76 2.67 -20.93
CA ASN A 241 8.30 2.66 -21.04
C ASN A 241 7.75 3.93 -21.72
N ILE A 242 8.36 5.10 -21.48
CA ILE A 242 7.96 6.35 -22.15
C ILE A 242 8.24 6.26 -23.66
N ASN A 243 9.44 5.81 -24.05
CA ASN A 243 9.80 5.65 -25.44
C ASN A 243 8.89 4.66 -26.17
N GLU A 244 8.56 3.54 -25.53
CA GLU A 244 7.62 2.55 -26.05
C GLU A 244 6.21 3.14 -26.19
N THR A 245 5.76 3.92 -25.20
CA THR A 245 4.45 4.59 -25.23
C THR A 245 4.38 5.62 -26.37
N GLU A 246 5.41 6.43 -26.53
CA GLU A 246 5.49 7.44 -27.61
C GLU A 246 5.49 6.76 -29.00
N SER A 247 6.25 5.67 -29.18
CA SER A 247 6.29 4.90 -30.43
C SER A 247 4.96 4.24 -30.78
N GLN A 248 4.09 4.00 -29.80
CA GLN A 248 2.75 3.44 -29.97
C GLN A 248 1.64 4.50 -30.02
N GLY A 249 1.99 5.78 -30.14
CA GLY A 249 1.03 6.87 -30.34
C GLY A 249 0.71 7.72 -29.11
N GLY A 250 1.32 7.45 -27.95
CA GLY A 250 1.21 8.32 -26.77
C GLY A 250 1.82 9.70 -27.02
N LYS A 251 1.16 10.77 -26.59
CA LYS A 251 1.60 12.16 -26.82
C LYS A 251 2.11 12.77 -25.52
N ILE A 252 3.41 13.07 -25.45
CA ILE A 252 4.01 13.72 -24.29
C ILE A 252 3.57 15.20 -24.25
N ARG A 253 2.84 15.58 -23.21
CA ARG A 253 2.36 16.96 -23.01
C ARG A 253 3.37 17.82 -22.20
N CYS A 254 4.12 17.18 -21.30
CA CYS A 254 5.27 17.78 -20.60
C CYS A 254 6.18 16.70 -20.03
N GLY A 255 7.42 17.06 -19.71
CA GLY A 255 8.43 16.13 -19.19
C GLY A 255 8.95 15.16 -20.25
N GLY A 256 8.91 13.87 -19.96
CA GLY A 256 9.21 12.78 -20.89
C GLY A 256 10.69 12.44 -21.05
N LYS A 257 11.60 13.26 -20.54
CA LYS A 257 13.06 13.04 -20.66
C LYS A 257 13.75 13.32 -19.34
N ARG A 258 14.84 12.61 -19.09
CA ARG A 258 15.73 12.84 -17.95
C ARG A 258 16.08 14.32 -17.81
N SER A 259 16.05 14.83 -16.58
CA SER A 259 16.44 16.21 -16.31
C SER A 259 17.96 16.38 -16.31
N ASN A 260 18.44 17.46 -16.92
CA ASN A 260 19.83 17.88 -16.84
C ASN A 260 20.14 18.71 -15.58
N PHE A 261 19.24 18.72 -14.60
CA PHE A 261 19.39 19.49 -13.36
C PHE A 261 20.70 19.18 -12.63
N SER A 262 21.14 17.93 -12.65
CA SER A 262 22.41 17.52 -12.02
C SER A 262 22.97 16.28 -12.72
N ASN A 263 24.27 16.24 -12.92
CA ASN A 263 25.00 15.04 -13.36
C ASN A 263 25.05 13.96 -12.25
N LYS A 264 24.66 14.31 -11.02
CA LYS A 264 24.60 13.42 -9.85
C LYS A 264 23.15 13.26 -9.44
N GLY A 265 22.64 12.03 -9.46
CA GLY A 265 21.28 11.68 -9.09
C GLY A 265 20.37 11.42 -10.30
N TYR A 266 19.23 10.79 -10.02
CA TYR A 266 18.31 10.24 -11.01
C TYR A 266 17.07 11.12 -11.13
N TYR A 267 17.27 12.38 -11.57
CA TYR A 267 16.20 13.36 -11.66
C TYR A 267 15.35 13.17 -12.91
N PHE A 268 14.04 13.03 -12.70
CA PHE A 268 13.05 12.90 -13.76
C PHE A 268 11.90 13.88 -13.52
N PRO A 269 11.53 14.73 -14.50
CA PRO A 269 10.50 15.75 -14.30
C PRO A 269 9.11 15.12 -14.24
N ALA A 270 8.16 15.88 -13.66
CA ALA A 270 6.75 15.54 -13.76
C ALA A 270 6.36 15.38 -15.24
N THR A 271 5.83 14.23 -15.58
CA THR A 271 5.56 13.84 -16.97
C THR A 271 4.09 13.51 -17.14
N ILE A 272 3.47 14.11 -18.15
CA ILE A 272 2.08 13.84 -18.54
C ILE A 272 2.06 13.34 -19.97
N ILE A 273 1.45 12.17 -20.17
CA ILE A 273 1.30 11.50 -21.46
C ILE A 273 -0.19 11.36 -21.76
N GLU A 274 -0.63 11.95 -22.84
CA GLU A 274 -1.97 11.75 -23.40
C GLU A 274 -2.00 10.41 -24.14
N CYS A 275 -2.94 9.56 -23.77
CA CYS A 275 -3.10 8.21 -24.28
C CYS A 275 -4.48 8.05 -24.92
N ASP A 276 -4.52 7.62 -26.19
CA ASP A 276 -5.79 7.38 -26.88
C ASP A 276 -6.46 6.08 -26.39
N ASN A 277 -5.71 5.20 -25.73
CA ASN A 277 -6.22 3.98 -25.11
C ASN A 277 -5.41 3.57 -23.87
N HIS A 278 -5.98 2.70 -23.03
CA HIS A 278 -5.39 2.25 -21.76
C HIS A 278 -4.38 1.10 -21.90
N ASN A 279 -4.17 0.56 -23.11
CA ASN A 279 -3.22 -0.54 -23.37
C ASN A 279 -1.80 -0.03 -23.66
N LEU A 280 -1.60 1.29 -23.73
CA LEU A 280 -0.27 1.85 -23.89
C LEU A 280 0.61 1.54 -22.67
N PRO A 281 1.92 1.25 -22.86
CA PRO A 281 2.81 0.81 -21.75
C PRO A 281 2.77 1.69 -20.51
N SER A 282 2.70 3.02 -20.68
CA SER A 282 2.62 3.95 -19.54
C SER A 282 1.27 3.94 -18.83
N ALA A 283 0.18 3.50 -19.47
CA ALA A 283 -1.15 3.39 -18.89
C ALA A 283 -1.39 2.01 -18.26
N GLU A 284 -0.74 0.96 -18.79
CA GLU A 284 -0.91 -0.41 -18.30
C GLU A 284 0.03 -0.75 -17.14
N ASN A 285 1.33 -0.40 -17.25
CA ASN A 285 2.36 -0.82 -16.32
C ASN A 285 2.52 0.15 -15.14
N GLU A 286 2.80 -0.39 -13.95
CA GLU A 286 3.26 0.41 -12.81
C GLU A 286 4.68 0.89 -13.04
N LEU A 287 4.86 2.19 -13.30
CA LEU A 287 6.18 2.77 -13.55
C LEU A 287 6.90 3.23 -12.27
N PHE A 288 6.19 3.41 -11.18
CA PHE A 288 6.69 3.83 -9.87
C PHE A 288 7.57 5.09 -9.97
N GLY A 289 7.05 6.11 -10.66
CA GLY A 289 7.70 7.38 -10.95
C GLY A 289 6.70 8.49 -11.30
N PRO A 290 7.16 9.72 -11.56
CA PRO A 290 6.30 10.88 -11.74
C PRO A 290 5.66 10.93 -13.14
N ILE A 291 4.98 9.86 -13.53
CA ILE A 291 4.40 9.65 -14.86
C ILE A 291 2.90 9.49 -14.76
N LEU A 292 2.16 10.38 -15.40
CA LEU A 292 0.71 10.38 -15.48
C LEU A 292 0.25 10.07 -16.90
N SER A 293 -0.53 9.01 -17.06
CA SER A 293 -1.23 8.73 -18.32
C SER A 293 -2.64 9.31 -18.27
N VAL A 294 -3.02 10.09 -19.26
CA VAL A 294 -4.30 10.82 -19.31
C VAL A 294 -5.15 10.34 -20.47
N MET A 295 -6.42 10.07 -20.21
CA MET A 295 -7.39 9.55 -21.17
C MET A 295 -8.72 10.31 -21.03
N LYS A 296 -9.53 10.28 -22.11
CA LYS A 296 -10.89 10.82 -22.13
C LYS A 296 -11.91 9.75 -21.74
N PHE A 297 -13.05 10.18 -21.25
CA PHE A 297 -14.26 9.36 -21.17
C PHE A 297 -15.51 10.20 -21.44
N GLU A 298 -16.57 9.57 -21.89
CA GLU A 298 -17.87 10.23 -22.19
C GLU A 298 -18.91 9.92 -21.13
N LYS A 299 -19.08 8.65 -20.77
CA LYS A 299 -20.18 8.17 -19.91
C LYS A 299 -19.66 7.48 -18.65
N GLU A 300 -20.48 7.52 -17.59
CA GLU A 300 -20.16 6.90 -16.29
C GLU A 300 -19.90 5.39 -16.42
N GLU A 301 -20.70 4.68 -17.24
CA GLU A 301 -20.56 3.23 -17.40
C GLU A 301 -19.26 2.85 -18.13
N GLU A 302 -18.91 3.62 -19.16
CA GLU A 302 -17.63 3.49 -19.86
C GLU A 302 -16.45 3.72 -18.90
N LEU A 303 -16.51 4.81 -18.14
CA LEU A 303 -15.49 5.14 -17.14
C LEU A 303 -15.27 4.00 -16.15
N ILE A 304 -16.35 3.45 -15.57
CA ILE A 304 -16.26 2.34 -14.62
C ILE A 304 -15.56 1.13 -15.23
N SER A 305 -15.87 0.82 -16.49
CA SER A 305 -15.21 -0.26 -17.22
C SER A 305 -13.71 0.00 -17.37
N LEU A 306 -13.34 1.19 -17.86
CA LEU A 306 -11.94 1.61 -18.07
C LEU A 306 -11.14 1.65 -16.76
N MET A 307 -11.73 2.16 -15.70
CA MET A 307 -11.07 2.20 -14.38
C MET A 307 -10.78 0.81 -13.84
N ASN A 308 -11.69 -0.15 -14.06
CA ASN A 308 -11.56 -1.53 -13.61
C ASN A 308 -10.68 -2.40 -14.52
N ASP A 309 -10.40 -1.97 -15.74
CA ASP A 309 -9.62 -2.71 -16.71
C ASP A 309 -8.11 -2.52 -16.47
N ASN A 310 -7.65 -3.18 -15.44
CA ASN A 310 -6.23 -3.35 -15.10
C ASN A 310 -6.10 -4.51 -14.09
N LYS A 311 -4.96 -5.16 -14.09
CA LYS A 311 -4.67 -6.27 -13.15
C LYS A 311 -4.56 -5.81 -11.68
N TYR A 312 -4.26 -4.54 -11.45
CA TYR A 312 -4.15 -3.95 -10.11
C TYR A 312 -5.50 -3.45 -9.57
N GLY A 313 -5.58 -3.29 -8.25
CA GLY A 313 -6.75 -2.76 -7.56
C GLY A 313 -6.41 -2.27 -6.14
N LEU A 314 -5.37 -1.41 -6.00
CA LEU A 314 -4.99 -0.87 -4.69
C LEU A 314 -5.84 0.34 -4.33
N SER A 315 -5.74 1.42 -5.09
CA SER A 315 -6.52 2.63 -4.83
C SER A 315 -7.16 3.20 -6.11
N SER A 316 -8.10 4.12 -5.91
CA SER A 316 -8.71 4.92 -6.97
C SER A 316 -9.19 6.27 -6.44
N GLY A 317 -9.47 7.21 -7.33
CA GLY A 317 -10.02 8.53 -6.99
C GLY A 317 -11.16 8.95 -7.90
N VAL A 318 -12.11 9.71 -7.36
CA VAL A 318 -13.25 10.26 -8.12
C VAL A 318 -13.50 11.68 -7.67
N TYR A 319 -13.56 12.62 -8.60
CA TYR A 319 -13.91 14.01 -8.35
C TYR A 319 -15.23 14.36 -9.02
N THR A 320 -16.25 14.70 -8.22
CA THR A 320 -17.60 15.11 -8.65
C THR A 320 -18.32 15.84 -7.51
N LYS A 321 -19.19 16.78 -7.81
CA LYS A 321 -20.09 17.40 -6.83
C LYS A 321 -21.38 16.59 -6.62
N ASP A 322 -21.72 15.69 -7.55
CA ASP A 322 -22.86 14.79 -7.40
C ASP A 322 -22.51 13.63 -6.44
N LEU A 323 -23.04 13.71 -5.22
CA LEU A 323 -22.86 12.67 -4.20
C LEU A 323 -23.36 11.30 -4.65
N GLY A 324 -24.49 11.25 -5.36
CA GLY A 324 -25.06 10.00 -5.88
C GLY A 324 -24.11 9.32 -6.88
N ARG A 325 -23.50 10.10 -7.77
CA ARG A 325 -22.46 9.65 -8.70
C ARG A 325 -21.23 9.15 -7.93
N GLY A 326 -20.75 9.94 -6.99
CA GLY A 326 -19.61 9.53 -6.15
C GLY A 326 -19.86 8.19 -5.45
N MET A 327 -21.05 7.95 -4.92
CA MET A 327 -21.44 6.68 -4.30
C MET A 327 -21.54 5.53 -5.32
N ARG A 328 -22.15 5.72 -6.47
CA ARG A 328 -22.28 4.67 -7.51
C ARG A 328 -20.91 4.25 -8.03
N VAL A 329 -20.10 5.23 -8.43
CA VAL A 329 -18.77 4.97 -8.99
C VAL A 329 -17.86 4.32 -7.95
N SER A 330 -17.81 4.85 -6.71
CA SER A 330 -16.96 4.27 -5.66
C SER A 330 -17.33 2.81 -5.35
N LYS A 331 -18.63 2.47 -5.38
CA LYS A 331 -19.10 1.10 -5.15
C LYS A 331 -18.77 0.16 -6.31
N ALA A 332 -18.72 0.67 -7.53
CA ALA A 332 -18.48 -0.12 -8.74
C ALA A 332 -16.98 -0.36 -9.02
N ILE A 333 -16.08 0.46 -8.45
CA ILE A 333 -14.63 0.32 -8.65
C ILE A 333 -14.07 -0.84 -7.82
N ARG A 334 -13.29 -1.70 -8.48
CA ARG A 334 -12.60 -2.86 -7.87
C ARG A 334 -11.22 -2.47 -7.35
N ALA A 335 -11.19 -1.59 -6.36
CA ALA A 335 -10.01 -1.18 -5.62
C ALA A 335 -10.25 -1.30 -4.11
N GLY A 336 -9.19 -1.56 -3.34
CA GLY A 336 -9.30 -1.68 -1.89
C GLY A 336 -9.56 -0.35 -1.19
N ILE A 337 -9.18 0.76 -1.83
CA ILE A 337 -9.36 2.12 -1.31
C ILE A 337 -9.94 2.99 -2.43
N VAL A 338 -11.03 3.69 -2.14
CA VAL A 338 -11.62 4.67 -3.07
C VAL A 338 -11.72 6.03 -2.40
N PHE A 339 -11.10 7.01 -2.99
CA PHE A 339 -11.15 8.40 -2.56
C PHE A 339 -12.22 9.17 -3.34
N VAL A 340 -13.07 9.92 -2.67
CA VAL A 340 -14.04 10.81 -3.32
C VAL A 340 -13.74 12.25 -2.92
N ASN A 341 -13.49 13.10 -3.91
CA ASN A 341 -13.12 14.52 -3.75
C ASN A 341 -11.87 14.77 -2.88
N THR A 342 -11.02 13.78 -2.75
CA THR A 342 -9.73 13.82 -2.07
C THR A 342 -8.81 12.77 -2.65
N TYR A 343 -7.53 12.75 -2.26
CA TYR A 343 -6.61 11.68 -2.65
C TYR A 343 -5.45 11.54 -1.67
N ARG A 344 -4.88 10.33 -1.56
CA ARG A 344 -3.64 10.02 -0.83
C ARG A 344 -3.70 10.24 0.69
N LEU A 345 -4.89 10.22 1.27
CA LEU A 345 -5.04 10.23 2.72
C LEU A 345 -4.82 8.83 3.30
N ILE A 346 -4.17 8.78 4.45
CA ILE A 346 -3.96 7.56 5.24
C ILE A 346 -4.32 7.84 6.70
N SER A 347 -4.71 6.81 7.42
CA SER A 347 -4.99 6.89 8.85
C SER A 347 -4.73 5.52 9.50
N PRO A 348 -4.19 5.46 10.73
CA PRO A 348 -4.06 4.21 11.45
C PRO A 348 -5.40 3.52 11.73
N MET A 349 -6.50 4.28 11.73
CA MET A 349 -7.86 3.78 11.96
C MET A 349 -8.52 3.18 10.73
N ALA A 350 -8.07 3.55 9.52
CA ALA A 350 -8.68 3.12 8.27
C ALA A 350 -7.95 1.91 7.68
N PRO A 351 -8.63 0.78 7.42
CA PRO A 351 -8.01 -0.37 6.80
C PRO A 351 -7.39 -0.02 5.45
N PHE A 352 -6.16 -0.47 5.24
CA PHE A 352 -5.39 -0.28 4.01
C PHE A 352 -5.13 -1.65 3.36
N GLY A 353 -5.23 -1.75 2.05
CA GLY A 353 -4.88 -2.96 1.31
C GLY A 353 -5.66 -3.11 0.01
N GLY A 354 -5.05 -3.84 -0.92
CA GLY A 354 -5.51 -3.99 -2.29
C GLY A 354 -6.53 -5.10 -2.53
N MET A 355 -6.88 -5.21 -3.81
CA MET A 355 -7.59 -6.31 -4.46
C MET A 355 -6.78 -6.74 -5.69
N LYS A 356 -7.14 -7.85 -6.34
CA LYS A 356 -6.48 -8.37 -7.55
C LYS A 356 -4.96 -8.56 -7.32
N ASP A 357 -4.12 -8.18 -8.29
CA ASP A 357 -2.65 -8.27 -8.21
C ASP A 357 -2.00 -7.22 -7.27
N SER A 358 -2.80 -6.36 -6.65
CA SER A 358 -2.32 -5.46 -5.58
C SER A 358 -2.20 -6.16 -4.22
N GLY A 359 -2.57 -7.43 -4.13
CA GLY A 359 -2.33 -8.25 -2.97
C GLY A 359 -3.58 -8.58 -2.15
N TYR A 360 -3.35 -9.12 -0.95
CA TYR A 360 -4.38 -9.55 -0.01
C TYR A 360 -3.91 -9.39 1.44
N GLY A 361 -4.86 -9.44 2.36
CA GLY A 361 -4.68 -9.02 3.75
C GLY A 361 -5.03 -7.54 3.91
N LYS A 362 -5.04 -7.07 5.14
CA LYS A 362 -5.28 -5.66 5.47
C LYS A 362 -4.27 -5.15 6.48
N GLU A 363 -3.75 -3.97 6.22
CA GLU A 363 -2.95 -3.20 7.17
C GLU A 363 -3.80 -2.06 7.74
N ALA A 364 -3.41 -1.55 8.90
CA ALA A 364 -4.13 -0.52 9.65
C ALA A 364 -5.59 -0.91 10.01
N GLY A 365 -6.26 -0.07 10.78
CA GLY A 365 -7.60 -0.32 11.30
C GLY A 365 -7.70 -1.57 12.18
N GLN A 366 -8.89 -1.84 12.66
CA GLN A 366 -9.17 -3.05 13.47
C GLN A 366 -9.04 -4.35 12.66
N GLU A 367 -9.16 -4.29 11.33
CA GLU A 367 -9.00 -5.49 10.48
C GLU A 367 -7.60 -6.08 10.58
N SER A 368 -6.56 -5.26 10.82
CA SER A 368 -5.21 -5.74 11.00
C SER A 368 -5.00 -6.61 12.25
N ILE A 369 -5.87 -6.51 13.26
CA ILE A 369 -5.83 -7.39 14.45
C ILE A 369 -5.97 -8.86 14.02
N LYS A 370 -6.83 -9.14 13.04
CA LYS A 370 -7.04 -10.49 12.50
C LYS A 370 -5.79 -11.03 11.81
N GLU A 371 -4.99 -10.14 11.26
CA GLU A 371 -3.75 -10.48 10.57
C GLU A 371 -2.62 -10.88 11.54
N TYR A 372 -2.67 -10.43 12.80
CA TYR A 372 -1.62 -10.68 13.80
C TYR A 372 -2.07 -11.53 14.96
N THR A 373 -3.27 -12.15 14.88
CA THR A 373 -3.81 -13.05 15.89
C THR A 373 -4.44 -14.29 15.27
N ARG A 374 -4.50 -15.37 16.06
CA ARG A 374 -5.28 -16.58 15.75
C ARG A 374 -6.42 -16.74 16.73
N VAL A 375 -7.52 -17.30 16.27
CA VAL A 375 -8.65 -17.67 17.16
C VAL A 375 -8.35 -19.04 17.77
N LYS A 376 -8.42 -19.10 19.10
CA LYS A 376 -8.37 -20.34 19.86
C LYS A 376 -9.75 -20.61 20.47
N THR A 377 -10.33 -21.76 20.18
CA THR A 377 -11.62 -22.20 20.73
C THR A 377 -11.37 -23.13 21.92
N THR A 378 -12.03 -22.88 23.04
CA THR A 378 -11.95 -23.69 24.25
C THR A 378 -13.33 -24.21 24.59
N TRP A 379 -13.43 -25.52 24.82
CA TRP A 379 -14.63 -26.22 25.25
C TRP A 379 -14.50 -26.60 26.70
N PHE A 380 -15.45 -26.19 27.50
CA PHE A 380 -15.54 -26.59 28.91
C PHE A 380 -16.76 -27.54 29.09
N ASN A 381 -16.52 -28.71 29.63
CA ASN A 381 -17.58 -29.62 30.07
C ASN A 381 -17.81 -29.41 31.57
N ALA A 382 -18.98 -28.90 31.93
CA ALA A 382 -19.39 -28.69 33.30
C ALA A 382 -20.22 -29.89 33.86
N SER A 383 -20.48 -30.93 33.05
CA SER A 383 -21.16 -32.12 33.48
C SER A 383 -20.35 -32.89 34.51
N GLN A 384 -21.01 -33.35 35.59
CA GLN A 384 -20.41 -34.27 36.55
C GLN A 384 -20.48 -35.74 36.08
N LYS A 385 -21.17 -36.02 34.99
CA LYS A 385 -21.24 -37.34 34.38
C LYS A 385 -20.01 -37.61 33.50
N PRO A 386 -19.46 -38.83 33.53
CA PRO A 386 -18.41 -39.21 32.60
C PRO A 386 -18.93 -39.12 31.17
N MET A 387 -18.04 -38.83 30.24
CA MET A 387 -18.38 -38.91 28.82
C MET A 387 -18.84 -40.34 28.49
N SER A 388 -19.84 -40.44 27.59
CA SER A 388 -20.27 -41.75 27.09
C SER A 388 -19.13 -42.43 26.32
N ASP A 389 -18.96 -43.73 26.58
CA ASP A 389 -18.02 -44.54 25.82
C ASP A 389 -18.59 -44.74 24.39
N PRO A 390 -17.91 -44.23 23.32
CA PRO A 390 -18.41 -44.34 21.97
C PRO A 390 -18.42 -45.77 21.41
N PHE A 391 -17.78 -46.71 22.11
CA PHE A 391 -17.69 -48.12 21.74
C PHE A 391 -18.66 -49.02 22.50
N THR A 392 -19.35 -48.52 23.49
CA THR A 392 -20.46 -49.21 24.15
C THR A 392 -21.78 -48.71 23.58
N MET A 393 -22.44 -49.55 22.77
CA MET A 393 -23.82 -49.26 22.36
C MET A 393 -24.72 -49.40 23.60
N GLY A 394 -25.33 -48.26 24.00
CA GLY A 394 -26.37 -48.22 25.01
C GLY A 394 -27.70 -48.80 24.56
#